data_b8319cc4639e31d9976000b492342038
#
_entry.id   b8319cc4639e31d9976000b492342038
#
_cell.length_a   1.000
_cell.length_b   1.000
_cell.length_c   1.000
_cell.angle_alpha   90.00
_cell.angle_beta   90.00
_cell.angle_gamma   90.00
#
_symmetry.space_group_name_H-M   'P 1'
#
loop_
_entity.id
_entity.type
_entity.pdbx_description
1 polymer ?
#
loop_
_entity_poly.entity_id
_entity_poly.type
_entity_poly.pdbx_seq_one_letter_code
_entity_poly.pdbx_strand_id
1 'polypeptide(L)'
;HVPLNADTKNTISAEAIEKMKDGVRVINLARGELVDTKAMAKALESGKVAAYVSDFASDEILEQENAITLPHLGASTPESEDNCAKMAVYEITEYLEKGTIRNSVNFPNLKVPYEGGYRICMIHKNIPNMIASITSAVRCNIENMGNRSKGDYAYTIIDTAEAPTEANLDELRAIEGMISVRTI
;
A
#
# COMPACT_ATOMS: atom_id res chain seq x y z
N HIS A 1 -10.70 8.08 -10.28
CA HIS A 1 -9.75 7.01 -9.93
C HIS A 1 -9.48 7.05 -8.44
N VAL A 2 -10.32 6.36 -7.66
CA VAL A 2 -10.14 6.21 -6.22
C VAL A 2 -10.02 4.72 -5.90
N PRO A 3 -9.32 4.33 -4.82
CA PRO A 3 -9.30 2.94 -4.38
C PRO A 3 -10.68 2.52 -3.88
N LEU A 4 -11.00 1.24 -4.01
CA LEU A 4 -12.20 0.67 -3.41
C LEU A 4 -11.97 0.45 -1.91
N ASN A 5 -12.85 1.03 -1.10
CA ASN A 5 -12.95 0.83 0.33
C ASN A 5 -14.39 1.04 0.80
N ALA A 6 -14.66 0.98 2.10
CA ALA A 6 -16.01 1.15 2.64
C ALA A 6 -16.64 2.51 2.29
N ASP A 7 -15.82 3.57 2.23
CA ASP A 7 -16.30 4.94 1.99
C ASP A 7 -16.51 5.23 0.49
N THR A 8 -15.82 4.48 -0.39
CA THR A 8 -15.86 4.72 -1.84
C THR A 8 -16.75 3.76 -2.60
N LYS A 9 -17.20 2.66 -1.98
CA LYS A 9 -18.15 1.74 -2.57
C LYS A 9 -19.44 2.46 -2.95
N ASN A 10 -19.94 2.21 -4.18
CA ASN A 10 -21.12 2.85 -4.74
C ASN A 10 -21.08 4.40 -4.70
N THR A 11 -19.90 5.00 -4.84
CA THR A 11 -19.78 6.46 -4.97
C THR A 11 -20.64 7.00 -6.12
N ILE A 12 -20.72 6.24 -7.21
CA ILE A 12 -21.67 6.50 -8.32
C ILE A 12 -22.95 5.68 -8.05
N SER A 13 -23.74 6.18 -7.12
CA SER A 13 -25.02 5.62 -6.72
C SER A 13 -26.16 6.18 -7.57
N ALA A 14 -27.40 5.66 -7.39
CA ALA A 14 -28.61 6.20 -8.02
C ALA A 14 -28.77 7.69 -7.74
N GLU A 15 -28.58 8.12 -6.48
CA GLU A 15 -28.67 9.54 -6.08
C GLU A 15 -27.60 10.42 -6.76
N ALA A 16 -26.38 9.88 -6.91
CA ALA A 16 -25.31 10.58 -7.60
C ALA A 16 -25.64 10.75 -9.09
N ILE A 17 -26.17 9.71 -9.72
CA ILE A 17 -26.57 9.73 -11.13
C ILE A 17 -27.72 10.74 -11.36
N GLU A 18 -28.71 10.82 -10.48
CA GLU A 18 -29.81 11.80 -10.58
C GLU A 18 -29.29 13.25 -10.60
N LYS A 19 -28.23 13.54 -9.84
CA LYS A 19 -27.61 14.89 -9.78
C LYS A 19 -26.77 15.23 -10.99
N MET A 20 -26.45 14.27 -11.84
CA MET A 20 -25.68 14.48 -13.06
C MET A 20 -26.53 15.15 -14.15
N LYS A 21 -25.86 15.75 -15.12
CA LYS A 21 -26.54 16.27 -16.32
C LYS A 21 -27.18 15.14 -17.13
N ASP A 22 -28.30 15.43 -17.74
CA ASP A 22 -28.92 14.49 -18.69
C ASP A 22 -28.00 14.24 -19.88
N GLY A 23 -27.92 12.99 -20.32
CA GLY A 23 -27.01 12.57 -21.38
C GLY A 23 -25.53 12.54 -21.00
N VAL A 24 -25.22 12.48 -19.72
CA VAL A 24 -23.81 12.36 -19.25
C VAL A 24 -23.18 11.07 -19.78
N ARG A 25 -21.88 11.11 -19.99
CA ARG A 25 -21.06 9.92 -20.29
C ARG A 25 -20.19 9.63 -19.09
N VAL A 26 -20.21 8.37 -18.64
CA VAL A 26 -19.45 7.91 -17.46
C VAL A 26 -18.38 6.93 -17.91
N ILE A 27 -17.14 7.12 -17.43
CA ILE A 27 -16.02 6.21 -17.66
C ILE A 27 -15.48 5.76 -16.32
N ASN A 28 -15.48 4.44 -16.09
CA ASN A 28 -14.95 3.81 -14.88
C ASN A 28 -13.88 2.76 -15.24
N LEU A 29 -12.62 3.13 -15.12
CA LEU A 29 -11.47 2.24 -15.28
C LEU A 29 -10.71 2.09 -13.94
N ALA A 30 -11.42 2.20 -12.82
CA ALA A 30 -10.82 2.14 -11.48
C ALA A 30 -11.16 0.84 -10.75
N ARG A 31 -12.40 0.69 -10.29
CA ARG A 31 -12.94 -0.54 -9.68
C ARG A 31 -14.44 -0.63 -9.96
N GLY A 32 -14.92 -1.84 -10.22
CA GLY A 32 -16.33 -2.08 -10.57
C GLY A 32 -17.31 -1.57 -9.53
N GLU A 33 -17.05 -1.90 -8.26
CA GLU A 33 -17.95 -1.61 -7.15
C GLU A 33 -17.98 -0.14 -6.73
N LEU A 34 -17.24 0.74 -7.40
CA LEU A 34 -17.42 2.19 -7.25
C LEU A 34 -18.73 2.68 -7.87
N VAL A 35 -19.32 1.89 -8.77
CA VAL A 35 -20.56 2.18 -9.47
C VAL A 35 -21.63 1.17 -9.05
N ASP A 36 -22.82 1.66 -8.70
CA ASP A 36 -24.00 0.82 -8.57
C ASP A 36 -24.44 0.40 -9.99
N THR A 37 -24.12 -0.84 -10.38
CA THR A 37 -24.36 -1.36 -11.73
C THR A 37 -25.85 -1.42 -12.09
N LYS A 38 -26.71 -1.71 -11.10
CA LYS A 38 -28.17 -1.72 -11.33
C LYS A 38 -28.73 -0.32 -11.54
N ALA A 39 -28.23 0.66 -10.79
CA ALA A 39 -28.62 2.05 -11.00
C ALA A 39 -28.09 2.58 -12.33
N MET A 40 -26.87 2.19 -12.71
CA MET A 40 -26.27 2.57 -13.99
C MET A 40 -27.02 1.97 -15.17
N ALA A 41 -27.40 0.69 -15.11
CA ALA A 41 -28.21 0.05 -16.16
C ALA A 41 -29.55 0.80 -16.39
N LYS A 42 -30.31 1.10 -15.32
CA LYS A 42 -31.54 1.89 -15.41
C LYS A 42 -31.33 3.30 -15.98
N ALA A 43 -30.20 3.91 -15.65
CA ALA A 43 -29.86 5.24 -16.15
C ALA A 43 -29.49 5.24 -17.64
N LEU A 44 -28.88 4.16 -18.13
CA LEU A 44 -28.65 3.92 -19.56
C LEU A 44 -29.97 3.71 -20.32
N GLU A 45 -30.85 2.85 -19.80
CA GLU A 45 -32.18 2.59 -20.37
C GLU A 45 -33.05 3.87 -20.48
N SER A 46 -32.99 4.73 -19.44
CA SER A 46 -33.76 5.99 -19.44
C SER A 46 -33.15 7.11 -20.26
N GLY A 47 -31.89 6.96 -20.72
CA GLY A 47 -31.12 8.01 -21.39
C GLY A 47 -30.55 9.07 -20.46
N LYS A 48 -30.68 8.95 -19.13
CA LYS A 48 -30.04 9.83 -18.16
C LYS A 48 -28.53 9.77 -18.30
N VAL A 49 -27.98 8.57 -18.51
CA VAL A 49 -26.60 8.32 -18.92
C VAL A 49 -26.60 7.94 -20.40
N ALA A 50 -25.94 8.71 -21.24
CA ALA A 50 -25.91 8.46 -22.69
C ALA A 50 -24.93 7.34 -23.06
N ALA A 51 -23.88 7.11 -22.27
CA ALA A 51 -22.94 6.01 -22.47
C ALA A 51 -22.17 5.71 -21.17
N TYR A 52 -21.86 4.43 -20.96
CA TYR A 52 -21.01 3.95 -19.89
C TYR A 52 -19.85 3.13 -20.45
N VAL A 53 -18.63 3.47 -20.07
CA VAL A 53 -17.42 2.74 -20.44
C VAL A 53 -16.77 2.16 -19.19
N SER A 54 -16.51 0.86 -19.17
CA SER A 54 -15.86 0.21 -18.02
C SER A 54 -15.05 -1.00 -18.47
N ASP A 55 -13.98 -1.28 -17.72
CA ASP A 55 -13.23 -2.52 -17.83
C ASP A 55 -13.62 -3.54 -16.74
N PHE A 56 -14.80 -3.34 -16.13
CA PHE A 56 -15.46 -4.26 -15.21
C PHE A 56 -16.83 -4.61 -15.75
N ALA A 57 -16.93 -5.74 -16.44
CA ALA A 57 -18.19 -6.25 -16.95
C ALA A 57 -19.06 -6.78 -15.82
N SER A 58 -20.38 -6.54 -15.90
CA SER A 58 -21.42 -7.23 -15.13
C SER A 58 -22.57 -7.57 -16.06
N ASP A 59 -23.39 -8.56 -15.70
CA ASP A 59 -24.48 -9.01 -16.54
C ASP A 59 -25.43 -7.85 -16.86
N GLU A 60 -25.77 -7.02 -15.87
CA GLU A 60 -26.68 -5.87 -16.05
C GLU A 60 -26.12 -4.83 -17.02
N ILE A 61 -24.80 -4.68 -17.11
CA ILE A 61 -24.15 -3.71 -18.01
C ILE A 61 -23.96 -4.31 -19.40
N LEU A 62 -23.68 -5.61 -19.51
CA LEU A 62 -23.52 -6.28 -20.81
C LEU A 62 -24.82 -6.29 -21.65
N GLU A 63 -25.98 -6.22 -21.01
CA GLU A 63 -27.28 -6.13 -21.67
C GLU A 63 -27.58 -4.73 -22.24
N GLN A 64 -26.76 -3.71 -21.93
CA GLN A 64 -27.05 -2.32 -22.34
C GLN A 64 -26.36 -1.97 -23.66
N GLU A 65 -27.14 -1.50 -24.65
CA GLU A 65 -26.61 -1.10 -25.97
C GLU A 65 -25.61 0.06 -25.92
N ASN A 66 -25.76 0.96 -24.95
CA ASN A 66 -24.91 2.14 -24.76
C ASN A 66 -23.76 1.91 -23.75
N ALA A 67 -23.48 0.67 -23.39
CA ALA A 67 -22.36 0.30 -22.56
C ALA A 67 -21.21 -0.26 -23.42
N ILE A 68 -20.00 0.19 -23.15
CA ILE A 68 -18.78 -0.34 -23.75
C ILE A 68 -17.96 -0.98 -22.65
N THR A 69 -17.84 -2.30 -22.71
CA THR A 69 -17.01 -3.06 -21.78
C THR A 69 -15.68 -3.42 -22.43
N LEU A 70 -14.60 -3.21 -21.71
CA LEU A 70 -13.24 -3.49 -22.12
C LEU A 70 -12.65 -4.61 -21.24
N PRO A 71 -11.67 -5.37 -21.72
CA PRO A 71 -10.92 -6.25 -20.84
C PRO A 71 -10.06 -5.44 -19.86
N HIS A 72 -9.98 -5.87 -18.59
CA HIS A 72 -9.20 -5.22 -17.54
C HIS A 72 -7.71 -5.58 -17.67
N LEU A 73 -7.00 -4.91 -18.56
CA LEU A 73 -5.61 -5.23 -18.94
C LEU A 73 -4.58 -4.16 -18.51
N GLY A 74 -4.97 -3.19 -17.69
CA GLY A 74 -4.10 -2.06 -17.36
C GLY A 74 -2.74 -2.43 -16.74
N ALA A 75 -2.67 -3.55 -16.00
CA ALA A 75 -1.44 -4.09 -15.42
C ALA A 75 -1.03 -5.45 -15.99
N SER A 76 -1.72 -5.96 -17.00
CA SER A 76 -1.55 -7.31 -17.57
C SER A 76 -0.93 -7.26 -18.96
N THR A 77 -0.02 -6.33 -19.20
CA THR A 77 0.82 -6.34 -20.40
C THR A 77 2.18 -6.96 -20.07
N PRO A 78 2.88 -7.60 -21.03
CA PRO A 78 4.20 -8.19 -20.78
C PRO A 78 5.18 -7.20 -20.14
N GLU A 79 5.16 -5.93 -20.56
CA GLU A 79 6.00 -4.87 -20.00
C GLU A 79 5.64 -4.55 -18.53
N SER A 80 4.36 -4.52 -18.19
CA SER A 80 3.89 -4.28 -16.83
C SER A 80 4.28 -5.44 -15.90
N GLU A 81 4.11 -6.67 -16.35
CA GLU A 81 4.47 -7.87 -15.58
C GLU A 81 5.98 -7.93 -15.32
N ASP A 82 6.80 -7.67 -16.36
CA ASP A 82 8.26 -7.58 -16.26
C ASP A 82 8.70 -6.49 -15.28
N ASN A 83 8.09 -5.30 -15.37
CA ASN A 83 8.43 -4.18 -14.50
C ASN A 83 8.00 -4.46 -13.05
N CYS A 84 6.83 -5.05 -12.84
CA CYS A 84 6.37 -5.46 -11.50
C CYS A 84 7.32 -6.49 -10.89
N ALA A 85 7.72 -7.52 -11.64
CA ALA A 85 8.66 -8.54 -11.18
C ALA A 85 10.01 -7.94 -10.81
N LYS A 86 10.60 -7.11 -11.68
CA LYS A 86 11.88 -6.42 -11.42
C LYS A 86 11.80 -5.51 -10.19
N MET A 87 10.71 -4.77 -10.05
CA MET A 87 10.52 -3.86 -8.92
C MET A 87 10.34 -4.63 -7.60
N ALA A 88 9.56 -5.70 -7.61
CA ALA A 88 9.38 -6.55 -6.43
C ALA A 88 10.70 -7.19 -5.98
N VAL A 89 11.49 -7.74 -6.91
CA VAL A 89 12.82 -8.30 -6.60
C VAL A 89 13.74 -7.22 -6.03
N TYR A 90 13.78 -6.04 -6.65
CA TYR A 90 14.60 -4.93 -6.17
C TYR A 90 14.22 -4.50 -4.74
N GLU A 91 12.92 -4.34 -4.46
CA GLU A 91 12.45 -3.91 -3.14
C GLU A 91 12.70 -4.96 -2.06
N ILE A 92 12.50 -6.25 -2.38
CA ILE A 92 12.81 -7.35 -1.45
C ILE A 92 14.31 -7.43 -1.18
N THR A 93 15.16 -7.31 -2.21
CA THR A 93 16.61 -7.30 -2.06
C THR A 93 17.09 -6.13 -1.20
N GLU A 94 16.61 -4.91 -1.46
CA GLU A 94 16.93 -3.73 -0.64
C GLU A 94 16.49 -3.93 0.83
N TYR A 95 15.36 -4.59 1.07
CA TYR A 95 14.93 -4.90 2.43
C TYR A 95 15.81 -5.98 3.07
N LEU A 96 16.07 -7.07 2.38
CA LEU A 96 16.83 -8.21 2.95
C LEU A 96 18.29 -7.86 3.18
N GLU A 97 18.94 -7.17 2.24
CA GLU A 97 20.38 -6.87 2.31
C GLU A 97 20.72 -5.57 3.02
N LYS A 98 19.80 -4.59 3.04
CA LYS A 98 20.08 -3.25 3.57
C LYS A 98 19.06 -2.75 4.59
N GLY A 99 17.97 -3.49 4.84
CA GLY A 99 16.90 -3.06 5.71
C GLY A 99 16.06 -1.90 5.13
N THR A 100 16.25 -1.53 3.87
CA THR A 100 15.52 -0.41 3.25
C THR A 100 14.07 -0.81 2.95
N ILE A 101 13.10 -0.06 3.45
CA ILE A 101 11.68 -0.22 3.09
C ILE A 101 11.29 0.82 2.05
N ARG A 102 10.72 0.35 0.92
CA ARG A 102 10.12 1.17 -0.14
C ARG A 102 8.75 0.64 -0.52
N ASN A 103 7.84 1.55 -0.86
CA ASN A 103 6.51 1.28 -1.39
C ASN A 103 5.67 0.28 -0.58
N SER A 104 5.99 0.06 0.69
CA SER A 104 5.24 -0.84 1.55
C SER A 104 3.85 -0.30 1.84
N VAL A 105 2.84 -1.18 1.73
CA VAL A 105 1.47 -0.84 2.11
C VAL A 105 1.34 -0.67 3.62
N ASN A 106 2.06 -1.47 4.40
CA ASN A 106 1.90 -1.55 5.86
C ASN A 106 2.89 -0.67 6.63
N PHE A 107 4.10 -0.51 6.11
CA PHE A 107 5.20 0.16 6.80
C PHE A 107 5.58 1.48 6.13
N PRO A 108 6.19 2.41 6.86
CA PRO A 108 6.71 3.65 6.29
C PRO A 108 7.93 3.39 5.41
N ASN A 109 8.11 4.20 4.38
CA ASN A 109 9.37 4.20 3.63
C ASN A 109 10.49 4.70 4.52
N LEU A 110 11.55 3.92 4.65
CA LEU A 110 12.75 4.30 5.38
C LEU A 110 13.98 3.78 4.65
N LYS A 111 14.91 4.68 4.36
CA LYS A 111 16.24 4.37 3.84
C LYS A 111 17.27 5.06 4.71
N VAL A 112 18.19 4.29 5.28
CA VAL A 112 19.42 4.75 5.90
C VAL A 112 20.57 4.25 5.01
N PRO A 113 21.48 5.10 4.54
CA PRO A 113 22.63 4.64 3.75
C PRO A 113 23.34 3.49 4.48
N TYR A 114 23.72 2.45 3.73
CA TYR A 114 24.39 1.28 4.30
C TYR A 114 25.69 1.02 3.53
N GLU A 115 26.79 1.18 4.21
CA GLU A 115 28.16 1.03 3.66
C GLU A 115 28.83 -0.25 4.19
N GLY A 116 28.05 -1.14 4.81
CA GLY A 116 28.53 -2.32 5.51
C GLY A 116 28.63 -2.08 7.02
N GLY A 117 29.00 -3.11 7.79
CA GLY A 117 29.04 -3.06 9.24
C GLY A 117 27.85 -3.78 9.89
N TYR A 118 27.50 -3.40 11.09
CA TYR A 118 26.45 -4.06 11.86
C TYR A 118 25.19 -3.21 11.88
N ARG A 119 24.10 -3.77 11.39
CA ARG A 119 22.81 -3.09 11.31
C ARG A 119 21.73 -3.88 12.03
N ILE A 120 20.93 -3.20 12.86
CA ILE A 120 19.76 -3.74 13.53
C ILE A 120 18.52 -3.10 12.90
N CYS A 121 17.62 -3.91 12.41
CA CYS A 121 16.35 -3.51 11.82
C CYS A 121 15.20 -3.97 12.72
N MET A 122 14.36 -3.05 13.14
CA MET A 122 13.31 -3.31 14.13
C MET A 122 11.96 -2.84 13.64
N ILE A 123 10.95 -3.71 13.74
CA ILE A 123 9.54 -3.37 13.56
C ILE A 123 8.91 -3.33 14.94
N HIS A 124 8.20 -2.26 15.26
CA HIS A 124 7.59 -2.09 16.58
C HIS A 124 6.31 -1.24 16.52
N LYS A 125 5.52 -1.27 17.58
CA LYS A 125 4.38 -0.37 17.74
C LYS A 125 4.84 1.08 17.87
N ASN A 126 4.05 1.99 17.35
CA ASN A 126 4.29 3.44 17.47
C ASN A 126 3.73 3.95 18.80
N ILE A 127 4.43 3.68 19.89
CA ILE A 127 4.03 4.05 21.26
C ILE A 127 5.08 4.97 21.92
N PRO A 128 4.69 5.75 22.93
CA PRO A 128 5.62 6.64 23.65
C PRO A 128 6.83 5.89 24.21
N ASN A 129 7.96 6.58 24.31
CA ASN A 129 9.23 6.11 24.86
C ASN A 129 9.91 4.94 24.13
N MET A 130 9.35 4.41 23.05
CA MET A 130 9.90 3.27 22.31
C MET A 130 11.37 3.52 21.90
N ILE A 131 11.67 4.68 21.32
CA ILE A 131 13.03 5.01 20.88
C ILE A 131 14.01 5.07 22.06
N ALA A 132 13.61 5.64 23.19
CA ALA A 132 14.43 5.67 24.39
C ALA A 132 14.73 4.25 24.90
N SER A 133 13.75 3.36 24.91
CA SER A 133 13.91 1.96 25.30
C SER A 133 14.86 1.22 24.35
N ILE A 134 14.69 1.41 23.04
CA ILE A 134 15.55 0.81 22.01
C ILE A 134 16.99 1.26 22.19
N THR A 135 17.25 2.58 22.26
CA THR A 135 18.61 3.11 22.38
C THR A 135 19.30 2.72 23.69
N SER A 136 18.53 2.57 24.77
CA SER A 136 19.05 2.07 26.06
C SER A 136 19.46 0.59 26.00
N ALA A 137 18.76 -0.23 25.22
CA ALA A 137 19.04 -1.66 25.08
C ALA A 137 20.19 -1.96 24.11
N VAL A 138 20.47 -1.07 23.15
CA VAL A 138 21.54 -1.29 22.14
C VAL A 138 22.93 -1.36 22.78
N ARG A 139 23.24 -0.60 23.84
CA ARG A 139 24.47 -0.63 24.65
C ARG A 139 25.81 -0.53 23.92
N CYS A 140 25.83 -0.25 22.63
CA CYS A 140 27.03 0.03 21.85
C CYS A 140 26.90 1.38 21.15
N ASN A 141 28.02 1.85 20.61
CA ASN A 141 27.99 3.14 19.91
C ASN A 141 27.10 3.07 18.68
N ILE A 142 26.18 4.01 18.57
CA ILE A 142 25.26 4.16 17.42
C ILE A 142 25.92 5.11 16.43
N GLU A 143 26.19 4.64 15.22
CA GLU A 143 26.80 5.43 14.15
C GLU A 143 25.73 6.13 13.30
N ASN A 144 24.65 5.40 12.96
CA ASN A 144 23.52 5.95 12.24
C ASN A 144 22.21 5.43 12.84
N MET A 145 21.18 6.24 12.73
CA MET A 145 19.82 5.85 13.15
C MET A 145 18.78 6.47 12.26
N GLY A 146 17.78 5.69 11.89
CA GLY A 146 16.58 6.15 11.24
C GLY A 146 15.36 5.54 11.88
N ASN A 147 14.32 6.35 12.08
CA ASN A 147 13.01 5.89 12.54
C ASN A 147 11.92 6.57 11.75
N ARG A 148 10.91 5.82 11.36
CA ARG A 148 9.65 6.35 10.79
C ARG A 148 8.46 5.54 11.22
N SER A 149 7.34 6.22 11.40
CA SER A 149 6.06 5.61 11.74
C SER A 149 5.05 5.77 10.61
N LYS A 150 4.10 4.84 10.55
CA LYS A 150 2.90 4.88 9.71
C LYS A 150 1.74 4.23 10.47
N GLY A 151 0.80 5.06 10.95
CA GLY A 151 -0.26 4.60 11.83
C GLY A 151 0.29 4.01 13.14
N ASP A 152 -0.13 2.80 13.46
CA ASP A 152 0.19 2.11 14.72
C ASP A 152 1.57 1.45 14.72
N TYR A 153 2.27 1.45 13.59
CA TYR A 153 3.56 0.79 13.43
C TYR A 153 4.68 1.76 13.12
N ALA A 154 5.87 1.41 13.57
CA ALA A 154 7.09 2.12 13.24
C ALA A 154 8.18 1.13 12.84
N TYR A 155 9.13 1.63 12.07
CA TYR A 155 10.32 0.92 11.64
C TYR A 155 11.54 1.72 12.03
N THR A 156 12.48 1.05 12.70
CA THR A 156 13.75 1.65 13.14
C THR A 156 14.92 0.87 12.56
N ILE A 157 15.90 1.59 12.04
CA ILE A 157 17.21 1.08 11.64
C ILE A 157 18.26 1.73 12.54
N ILE A 158 19.17 0.93 13.07
CA ILE A 158 20.34 1.40 13.83
C ILE A 158 21.58 0.71 13.27
N ASP A 159 22.59 1.51 12.93
CA ASP A 159 23.94 1.03 12.62
C ASP A 159 24.82 1.19 13.85
N THR A 160 25.57 0.16 14.16
CA THR A 160 26.43 0.09 15.35
C THR A 160 27.90 -0.13 14.99
N ALA A 161 28.81 0.44 15.79
CA ALA A 161 30.24 0.29 15.59
C ALA A 161 30.71 -1.16 15.83
N GLU A 162 29.98 -1.92 16.64
CA GLU A 162 30.33 -3.29 17.05
C GLU A 162 29.14 -4.22 16.84
N ALA A 163 29.43 -5.51 16.69
CA ALA A 163 28.39 -6.54 16.59
C ALA A 163 27.49 -6.54 17.84
N PRO A 164 26.16 -6.45 17.69
CA PRO A 164 25.28 -6.60 18.83
C PRO A 164 25.40 -8.02 19.39
N THR A 165 25.48 -8.12 20.72
CA THR A 165 25.51 -9.41 21.39
C THR A 165 24.12 -10.02 21.41
N GLU A 166 24.00 -11.36 21.53
CA GLU A 166 22.70 -12.02 21.63
C GLU A 166 21.90 -11.50 22.83
N ALA A 167 22.58 -11.20 23.95
CA ALA A 167 21.94 -10.58 25.13
C ALA A 167 21.30 -9.21 24.80
N ASN A 168 21.96 -8.39 24.00
CA ASN A 168 21.38 -7.10 23.54
C ASN A 168 20.17 -7.33 22.62
N LEU A 169 20.24 -8.32 21.72
CA LEU A 169 19.12 -8.66 20.85
C LEU A 169 17.92 -9.19 21.64
N ASP A 170 18.15 -9.97 22.68
CA ASP A 170 17.09 -10.47 23.55
C ASP A 170 16.45 -9.34 24.38
N GLU A 171 17.25 -8.40 24.88
CA GLU A 171 16.71 -7.19 25.53
C GLU A 171 15.84 -6.37 24.55
N LEU A 172 16.27 -6.20 23.30
CA LEU A 172 15.48 -5.52 22.29
C LEU A 172 14.17 -6.27 21.97
N ARG A 173 14.23 -7.59 21.85
CA ARG A 173 13.02 -8.44 21.63
C ARG A 173 12.03 -8.39 22.79
N ALA A 174 12.52 -8.18 24.03
CA ALA A 174 11.71 -8.11 25.24
C ALA A 174 11.02 -6.75 25.45
N ILE A 175 11.36 -5.71 24.69
CA ILE A 175 10.72 -4.39 24.81
C ILE A 175 9.21 -4.53 24.49
N GLU A 176 8.38 -4.02 25.37
CA GLU A 176 6.93 -3.99 25.13
C GLU A 176 6.59 -3.25 23.83
N GLY A 177 5.85 -3.91 22.95
CA GLY A 177 5.51 -3.37 21.62
C GLY A 177 6.52 -3.67 20.52
N MET A 178 7.65 -4.33 20.82
CA MET A 178 8.56 -4.86 19.81
C MET A 178 7.89 -6.03 19.07
N ILE A 179 7.98 -6.05 17.74
CA ILE A 179 7.36 -7.06 16.88
C ILE A 179 8.43 -7.94 16.24
N SER A 180 9.51 -7.32 15.75
CA SER A 180 10.59 -8.05 15.10
C SER A 180 11.92 -7.31 15.28
N VAL A 181 12.98 -8.08 15.51
CA VAL A 181 14.37 -7.61 15.55
C VAL A 181 15.17 -8.49 14.61
N ARG A 182 15.86 -7.87 13.66
CA ARG A 182 16.68 -8.54 12.65
C ARG A 182 18.03 -7.82 12.52
N THR A 183 19.10 -8.58 12.37
CA THR A 183 20.45 -8.07 12.07
C THR A 183 20.80 -8.30 10.59
N ILE A 184 21.62 -7.42 10.06
CA ILE A 184 22.25 -7.51 8.74
C ILE A 184 23.76 -7.36 8.92
#